data_2173df195006cca56762e6d96366b543
#
_entry.id   2173df195006cca56762e6d96366b543
#
_cell.length_a   1.000
_cell.length_b   1.000
_cell.length_c   1.000
_cell.angle_alpha   90.00
_cell.angle_beta   90.00
_cell.angle_gamma   90.00
#
_symmetry.space_group_name_H-M   'P 1'
#
loop_
_entity.id
_entity.type
_entity.pdbx_description
1 polymer ?
#
loop_
_entity_poly.entity_id
_entity_poly.type
_entity_poly.pdbx_seq_one_letter_code
_entity_poly.pdbx_strand_id
1 'polypeptide(L)'
;MIKALVFDFVQTLGDAASGYKDGEKNAQNKLIEAMGITDTETFMTHFREIRKKHFLAADFDRKNQWKELQALYGKDLGEAFLDKLADEYWQFVIDAMKLFPEAEEVIIDLKKKYKLGLICNSQRDGSTRALQSPEFERACKYFDSYILSGTDGIPAKPDPAPFKMMLKNLGVTEDEVIYVGDDYRVDIEGAHGAGIKCVWLKHYSVKRNWPENTLGVPEITDLKQLAELDLLK
;
A
#
# COMPACT_ATOMS: atom_id res chain seq x y z
N MET A 1 -22.59 15.38 -7.15
CA MET A 1 -22.73 14.03 -7.79
C MET A 1 -21.34 13.45 -8.01
N ILE A 2 -21.13 12.20 -7.62
CA ILE A 2 -19.82 11.54 -7.78
C ILE A 2 -19.52 11.31 -9.27
N LYS A 3 -18.30 11.67 -9.68
CA LYS A 3 -17.80 11.55 -11.06
C LYS A 3 -16.60 10.60 -11.16
N ALA A 4 -15.90 10.35 -10.05
CA ALA A 4 -14.71 9.50 -10.04
C ALA A 4 -14.62 8.64 -8.78
N LEU A 5 -13.97 7.48 -8.93
CA LEU A 5 -13.48 6.67 -7.81
C LEU A 5 -11.96 6.53 -7.93
N VAL A 6 -11.30 6.65 -6.79
CA VAL A 6 -9.84 6.51 -6.69
C VAL A 6 -9.54 5.39 -5.71
N PHE A 7 -8.64 4.50 -6.08
CA PHE A 7 -8.31 3.31 -5.31
C PHE A 7 -6.84 3.30 -4.88
N ASP A 8 -6.54 2.68 -3.77
CA ASP A 8 -5.26 2.02 -3.55
C ASP A 8 -5.21 0.70 -4.31
N PHE A 9 -4.04 0.07 -4.41
CA PHE A 9 -3.89 -1.19 -5.13
C PHE A 9 -3.68 -2.39 -4.20
N VAL A 10 -2.60 -2.35 -3.39
CA VAL A 10 -2.18 -3.52 -2.61
C VAL A 10 -3.08 -3.68 -1.39
N GLN A 11 -3.68 -4.85 -1.21
CA GLN A 11 -4.71 -5.15 -0.20
C GLN A 11 -6.04 -4.42 -0.39
N THR A 12 -6.16 -3.65 -1.49
CA THR A 12 -7.42 -3.00 -1.91
C THR A 12 -7.99 -3.65 -3.17
N LEU A 13 -7.19 -3.82 -4.20
CA LEU A 13 -7.57 -4.50 -5.44
C LEU A 13 -6.83 -5.83 -5.62
N GLY A 14 -5.64 -5.94 -5.04
CA GLY A 14 -4.79 -7.12 -5.13
C GLY A 14 -4.27 -7.57 -3.78
N ASP A 15 -4.27 -8.88 -3.55
CA ASP A 15 -3.71 -9.52 -2.37
C ASP A 15 -2.25 -9.93 -2.60
N ALA A 16 -1.38 -9.51 -1.72
CA ALA A 16 0.02 -9.91 -1.64
C ALA A 16 0.44 -10.30 -0.22
N ALA A 17 -0.52 -10.58 0.68
CA ALA A 17 -0.25 -10.81 2.10
C ALA A 17 0.76 -11.94 2.36
N SER A 18 0.66 -13.04 1.61
CA SER A 18 1.62 -14.15 1.73
C SER A 18 3.03 -13.73 1.29
N GLY A 19 3.16 -12.95 0.22
CA GLY A 19 4.43 -12.44 -0.27
C GLY A 19 5.11 -11.51 0.73
N TYR A 20 4.36 -10.58 1.34
CA TYR A 20 4.88 -9.75 2.43
C TYR A 20 5.38 -10.58 3.61
N LYS A 21 4.63 -11.60 4.02
CA LYS A 21 5.01 -12.50 5.11
C LYS A 21 6.29 -13.28 4.79
N ASP A 22 6.38 -13.85 3.60
CA ASP A 22 7.51 -14.69 3.19
C ASP A 22 8.75 -13.83 2.93
N GLY A 23 8.61 -12.67 2.28
CA GLY A 23 9.67 -11.69 2.11
C GLY A 23 10.23 -11.17 3.43
N GLU A 24 9.36 -10.87 4.40
CA GLU A 24 9.76 -10.46 5.76
C GLU A 24 10.57 -11.56 6.46
N LYS A 25 10.09 -12.80 6.40
CA LYS A 25 10.78 -13.96 7.00
C LYS A 25 12.14 -14.20 6.34
N ASN A 26 12.22 -14.09 5.01
CA ASN A 26 13.49 -14.18 4.29
C ASN A 26 14.48 -13.10 4.74
N ALA A 27 14.02 -11.84 4.81
CA ALA A 27 14.87 -10.73 5.25
C ALA A 27 15.37 -10.91 6.69
N GLN A 28 14.51 -11.32 7.61
CA GLN A 28 14.88 -11.61 8.99
C GLN A 28 15.98 -12.67 9.07
N ASN A 29 15.80 -13.81 8.39
CA ASN A 29 16.75 -14.91 8.41
C ASN A 29 18.13 -14.48 7.84
N LYS A 30 18.12 -13.76 6.73
CA LYS A 30 19.37 -13.29 6.09
C LYS A 30 20.10 -12.25 6.93
N LEU A 31 19.37 -11.34 7.58
CA LEU A 31 19.96 -10.36 8.50
C LEU A 31 20.55 -11.03 9.74
N ILE A 32 19.85 -12.00 10.33
CA ILE A 32 20.35 -12.81 11.47
C ILE A 32 21.65 -13.49 11.09
N GLU A 33 21.68 -14.19 9.97
CA GLU A 33 22.85 -14.91 9.48
C GLU A 33 24.02 -13.96 9.19
N ALA A 34 23.80 -12.92 8.37
CA ALA A 34 24.83 -11.99 7.95
C ALA A 34 25.43 -11.16 9.10
N MET A 35 24.65 -10.86 10.10
CA MET A 35 25.12 -10.13 11.29
C MET A 35 25.67 -11.04 12.39
N GLY A 36 25.52 -12.37 12.27
CA GLY A 36 25.94 -13.33 13.29
C GLY A 36 25.15 -13.23 14.59
N ILE A 37 23.85 -12.98 14.50
CA ILE A 37 22.97 -12.82 15.66
C ILE A 37 22.71 -14.17 16.32
N THR A 38 22.98 -14.28 17.61
CA THR A 38 22.70 -15.47 18.43
C THR A 38 21.43 -15.34 19.27
N ASP A 39 21.14 -14.12 19.75
CA ASP A 39 19.89 -13.80 20.45
C ASP A 39 18.82 -13.36 19.46
N THR A 40 18.12 -14.32 18.89
CA THR A 40 17.08 -14.07 17.89
C THR A 40 15.81 -13.45 18.49
N GLU A 41 15.52 -13.65 19.78
CA GLU A 41 14.34 -13.10 20.45
C GLU A 41 14.46 -11.58 20.59
N THR A 42 15.59 -11.11 21.10
CA THR A 42 15.89 -9.67 21.20
C THR A 42 15.95 -9.04 19.82
N PHE A 43 16.58 -9.71 18.83
CA PHE A 43 16.59 -9.23 17.46
C PHE A 43 15.19 -9.02 16.89
N MET A 44 14.28 -9.99 17.06
CA MET A 44 12.90 -9.90 16.57
C MET A 44 12.10 -8.79 17.27
N THR A 45 12.44 -8.47 18.51
CA THR A 45 11.84 -7.35 19.22
C THR A 45 12.29 -6.03 18.61
N HIS A 46 13.59 -5.80 18.43
CA HIS A 46 14.14 -4.61 17.78
C HIS A 46 13.63 -4.46 16.34
N PHE A 47 13.57 -5.55 15.59
CA PHE A 47 13.04 -5.55 14.22
C PHE A 47 11.60 -5.00 14.17
N ARG A 48 10.72 -5.45 15.08
CA ARG A 48 9.33 -5.00 15.17
C ARG A 48 9.20 -3.54 15.59
N GLU A 49 10.03 -3.09 16.54
CA GLU A 49 10.05 -1.71 17.03
C GLU A 49 10.50 -0.74 15.94
N ILE A 50 11.61 -1.04 15.24
CA ILE A 50 12.11 -0.23 14.13
C ILE A 50 11.07 -0.17 13.01
N ARG A 51 10.50 -1.30 12.62
CA ARG A 51 9.43 -1.33 11.62
C ARG A 51 8.23 -0.45 12.00
N LYS A 52 7.77 -0.53 13.26
CA LYS A 52 6.68 0.30 13.76
C LYS A 52 7.03 1.78 13.73
N LYS A 53 8.25 2.16 14.15
CA LYS A 53 8.75 3.54 14.11
C LYS A 53 8.71 4.10 12.69
N HIS A 54 9.27 3.38 11.72
CA HIS A 54 9.28 3.80 10.31
C HIS A 54 7.86 3.89 9.72
N PHE A 55 7.00 2.91 10.02
CA PHE A 55 5.59 2.96 9.62
C PHE A 55 4.90 4.23 10.13
N LEU A 56 5.09 4.60 11.40
CA LEU A 56 4.52 5.82 11.99
C LEU A 56 5.09 7.10 11.36
N ALA A 57 6.30 7.07 10.86
CA ALA A 57 6.93 8.18 10.14
C ALA A 57 6.59 8.24 8.63
N ALA A 58 5.72 7.34 8.14
CA ALA A 58 5.43 7.16 6.72
C ALA A 58 6.67 6.84 5.86
N ASP A 59 7.69 6.26 6.48
CA ASP A 59 8.87 5.72 5.79
C ASP A 59 8.68 4.22 5.58
N PHE A 60 8.26 3.86 4.37
CA PHE A 60 7.99 2.47 3.99
C PHE A 60 9.20 1.80 3.31
N ASP A 61 10.32 2.52 3.16
CA ASP A 61 11.56 1.99 2.60
C ASP A 61 12.18 0.92 3.51
N ARG A 62 12.20 -0.33 3.05
CA ARG A 62 12.74 -1.47 3.81
C ARG A 62 14.22 -1.32 4.08
N LYS A 63 14.99 -0.74 3.16
CA LYS A 63 16.42 -0.57 3.34
C LYS A 63 16.73 0.40 4.48
N ASN A 64 15.94 1.47 4.67
CA ASN A 64 16.11 2.38 5.80
C ASN A 64 15.89 1.66 7.13
N GLN A 65 14.87 0.80 7.21
CA GLN A 65 14.60 -0.03 8.39
C GLN A 65 15.76 -0.99 8.69
N TRP A 66 16.29 -1.66 7.67
CA TRP A 66 17.41 -2.59 7.83
C TRP A 66 18.72 -1.87 8.13
N LYS A 67 18.96 -0.66 7.61
CA LYS A 67 20.11 0.19 7.97
C LYS A 67 20.08 0.58 9.44
N GLU A 68 18.92 1.00 9.95
CA GLU A 68 18.79 1.31 11.37
C GLU A 68 19.00 0.06 12.24
N LEU A 69 18.44 -1.07 11.84
CA LEU A 69 18.59 -2.32 12.56
C LEU A 69 20.06 -2.78 12.63
N GLN A 70 20.78 -2.81 11.50
CA GLN A 70 22.20 -3.23 11.50
C GLN A 70 23.07 -2.25 12.31
N ALA A 71 22.79 -0.95 12.26
CA ALA A 71 23.50 0.06 13.06
C ALA A 71 23.34 -0.18 14.57
N LEU A 72 22.12 -0.57 15.02
CA LEU A 72 21.87 -0.94 16.41
C LEU A 72 22.76 -2.09 16.91
N TYR A 73 23.16 -2.99 16.02
CA TYR A 73 24.08 -4.10 16.31
C TYR A 73 25.54 -3.80 15.97
N GLY A 74 25.87 -2.53 15.64
CA GLY A 74 27.23 -2.14 15.25
C GLY A 74 27.73 -2.81 13.98
N LYS A 75 26.81 -3.14 13.06
CA LYS A 75 27.10 -3.81 11.78
C LYS A 75 26.86 -2.86 10.61
N ASP A 76 27.60 -3.11 9.53
CA ASP A 76 27.37 -2.53 8.21
C ASP A 76 27.54 -3.65 7.17
N LEU A 77 26.45 -4.04 6.53
CA LEU A 77 26.41 -5.08 5.52
C LEU A 77 26.65 -4.53 4.10
N GLY A 78 26.71 -3.21 3.96
CA GLY A 78 26.90 -2.51 2.68
C GLY A 78 25.64 -2.45 1.80
N GLU A 79 25.61 -1.45 0.91
CA GLU A 79 24.46 -1.21 0.03
C GLU A 79 24.13 -2.39 -0.88
N ALA A 80 25.16 -3.06 -1.44
CA ALA A 80 24.94 -4.19 -2.35
C ALA A 80 24.19 -5.37 -1.68
N PHE A 81 24.44 -5.61 -0.39
CA PHE A 81 23.68 -6.61 0.36
C PHE A 81 22.23 -6.19 0.55
N LEU A 82 22.02 -4.93 0.93
CA LEU A 82 20.68 -4.39 1.16
C LEU A 82 19.84 -4.31 -0.13
N ASP A 83 20.47 -3.97 -1.26
CA ASP A 83 19.82 -3.96 -2.57
C ASP A 83 19.37 -5.36 -2.96
N LYS A 84 20.25 -6.35 -2.81
CA LYS A 84 19.89 -7.75 -3.08
C LYS A 84 18.78 -8.24 -2.16
N LEU A 85 18.83 -7.88 -0.88
CA LEU A 85 17.80 -8.26 0.10
C LEU A 85 16.44 -7.64 -0.25
N ALA A 86 16.44 -6.36 -0.69
CA ALA A 86 15.23 -5.68 -1.15
C ALA A 86 14.68 -6.33 -2.43
N ASP A 87 15.55 -6.66 -3.38
CA ASP A 87 15.16 -7.35 -4.61
C ASP A 87 14.45 -8.67 -4.32
N GLU A 88 15.02 -9.47 -3.43
CA GLU A 88 14.43 -10.75 -3.02
C GLU A 88 13.11 -10.55 -2.27
N TYR A 89 13.06 -9.59 -1.35
CA TYR A 89 11.83 -9.27 -0.62
C TYR A 89 10.69 -8.91 -1.57
N TRP A 90 10.94 -8.02 -2.52
CA TRP A 90 9.92 -7.59 -3.46
C TRP A 90 9.55 -8.66 -4.49
N GLN A 91 10.47 -9.59 -4.80
CA GLN A 91 10.14 -10.73 -5.65
C GLN A 91 9.08 -11.64 -4.98
N PHE A 92 9.17 -11.90 -3.67
CA PHE A 92 8.11 -12.61 -2.94
C PHE A 92 6.76 -11.90 -3.04
N VAL A 93 6.75 -10.58 -2.95
CA VAL A 93 5.52 -9.80 -3.07
C VAL A 93 4.92 -9.88 -4.47
N ILE A 94 5.75 -9.77 -5.51
CA ILE A 94 5.34 -9.88 -6.92
C ILE A 94 4.76 -11.26 -7.20
N ASP A 95 5.46 -12.31 -6.81
CA ASP A 95 5.07 -13.70 -7.08
C ASP A 95 3.75 -14.09 -6.40
N ALA A 96 3.48 -13.47 -5.26
CA ALA A 96 2.25 -13.70 -4.50
C ALA A 96 1.07 -12.82 -4.94
N MET A 97 1.33 -11.73 -5.68
CA MET A 97 0.31 -10.76 -6.06
C MET A 97 -0.78 -11.41 -6.92
N LYS A 98 -2.03 -11.25 -6.49
CA LYS A 98 -3.23 -11.67 -7.23
C LYS A 98 -4.33 -10.65 -7.03
N LEU A 99 -5.07 -10.31 -8.08
CA LEU A 99 -6.29 -9.51 -7.90
C LEU A 99 -7.28 -10.28 -7.01
N PHE A 100 -8.03 -9.55 -6.18
CA PHE A 100 -9.19 -10.15 -5.53
C PHE A 100 -10.15 -10.68 -6.59
N PRO A 101 -10.85 -11.80 -6.32
CA PRO A 101 -11.68 -12.46 -7.33
C PRO A 101 -12.72 -11.56 -7.99
N GLU A 102 -13.27 -10.61 -7.23
CA GLU A 102 -14.30 -9.66 -7.69
C GLU A 102 -13.72 -8.36 -8.27
N ALA A 103 -12.43 -8.05 -8.03
CA ALA A 103 -11.86 -6.73 -8.31
C ALA A 103 -12.01 -6.31 -9.77
N GLU A 104 -11.68 -7.19 -10.70
CA GLU A 104 -11.73 -6.87 -12.13
C GLU A 104 -13.18 -6.63 -12.60
N GLU A 105 -14.13 -7.46 -12.18
CA GLU A 105 -15.56 -7.30 -12.50
C GLU A 105 -16.07 -5.93 -11.99
N VAL A 106 -15.76 -5.60 -10.73
CA VAL A 106 -16.19 -4.34 -10.10
C VAL A 106 -15.56 -3.14 -10.82
N ILE A 107 -14.25 -3.18 -11.13
CA ILE A 107 -13.58 -2.10 -11.87
C ILE A 107 -14.23 -1.88 -13.23
N ILE A 108 -14.51 -2.94 -13.99
CA ILE A 108 -15.15 -2.86 -15.31
C ILE A 108 -16.55 -2.23 -15.20
N ASP A 109 -17.31 -2.58 -14.20
CA ASP A 109 -18.66 -2.04 -14.01
C ASP A 109 -18.63 -0.57 -13.57
N LEU A 110 -17.73 -0.20 -12.67
CA LEU A 110 -17.54 1.18 -12.24
C LEU A 110 -17.06 2.08 -13.38
N LYS A 111 -16.17 1.57 -14.24
CA LYS A 111 -15.65 2.30 -15.40
C LYS A 111 -16.72 2.74 -16.39
N LYS A 112 -17.86 2.07 -16.43
CA LYS A 112 -19.00 2.45 -17.30
C LYS A 112 -19.65 3.78 -16.87
N LYS A 113 -19.46 4.18 -15.60
CA LYS A 113 -20.16 5.33 -14.99
C LYS A 113 -19.21 6.41 -14.46
N TYR A 114 -17.99 6.02 -14.08
CA TYR A 114 -17.05 6.88 -13.35
C TYR A 114 -15.67 6.90 -14.02
N LYS A 115 -14.97 8.00 -13.84
CA LYS A 115 -13.52 8.02 -14.04
C LYS A 115 -12.86 7.22 -12.93
N LEU A 116 -11.79 6.50 -13.26
CA LEU A 116 -11.07 5.69 -12.29
C LEU A 116 -9.63 6.18 -12.13
N GLY A 117 -9.20 6.35 -10.87
CA GLY A 117 -7.85 6.71 -10.50
C GLY A 117 -7.22 5.68 -9.57
N LEU A 118 -5.88 5.59 -9.57
CA LEU A 118 -5.13 4.68 -8.72
C LEU A 118 -3.98 5.46 -8.05
N ILE A 119 -3.85 5.40 -6.72
CA ILE A 119 -2.73 5.99 -5.99
C ILE A 119 -2.06 4.92 -5.15
N CYS A 120 -0.84 4.56 -5.52
CA CYS A 120 -0.05 3.55 -4.82
C CYS A 120 1.16 4.19 -4.17
N ASN A 121 1.43 3.88 -2.88
CA ASN A 121 2.71 4.21 -2.28
C ASN A 121 3.80 3.30 -2.86
N SER A 122 4.87 3.91 -3.29
CA SER A 122 6.06 3.24 -3.77
C SER A 122 7.29 3.99 -3.26
N GLN A 123 8.37 3.31 -3.00
CA GLN A 123 9.59 3.93 -2.53
C GLN A 123 10.82 3.36 -3.26
N ARG A 124 11.98 3.97 -3.04
CA ARG A 124 13.21 3.64 -3.77
C ARG A 124 13.83 2.28 -3.44
N ASP A 125 13.26 1.55 -2.49
CA ASP A 125 13.72 0.22 -2.05
C ASP A 125 13.42 -0.92 -3.04
N GLY A 126 12.82 -0.60 -4.19
CA GLY A 126 12.36 -1.59 -5.16
C GLY A 126 10.87 -1.92 -5.08
N SER A 127 10.11 -1.29 -4.15
CA SER A 127 8.65 -1.46 -4.04
C SER A 127 7.90 -1.13 -5.34
N THR A 128 8.46 -0.26 -6.18
CA THR A 128 7.97 0.01 -7.55
C THR A 128 7.84 -1.27 -8.37
N ARG A 129 8.62 -2.32 -8.07
CA ARG A 129 8.54 -3.61 -8.76
C ARG A 129 7.23 -4.35 -8.47
N ALA A 130 6.68 -4.23 -7.27
CA ALA A 130 5.38 -4.83 -6.95
C ALA A 130 4.28 -4.28 -7.87
N LEU A 131 4.45 -3.04 -8.34
CA LEU A 131 3.57 -2.39 -9.31
C LEU A 131 3.92 -2.71 -10.77
N GLN A 132 4.94 -3.54 -11.01
CA GLN A 132 5.27 -4.14 -12.32
C GLN A 132 4.77 -5.58 -12.40
N SER A 133 3.97 -6.04 -11.43
CA SER A 133 3.34 -7.36 -11.50
C SER A 133 2.36 -7.43 -12.68
N PRO A 134 2.19 -8.60 -13.31
CA PRO A 134 1.20 -8.78 -14.38
C PRO A 134 -0.21 -8.39 -13.92
N GLU A 135 -0.53 -8.57 -12.65
CA GLU A 135 -1.82 -8.22 -12.07
C GLU A 135 -2.02 -6.71 -11.97
N PHE A 136 -0.96 -5.96 -11.63
CA PHE A 136 -1.02 -4.50 -11.65
C PHE A 136 -1.20 -3.98 -13.08
N GLU A 137 -0.41 -4.46 -14.03
CA GLU A 137 -0.54 -4.09 -15.44
C GLU A 137 -1.94 -4.41 -15.99
N ARG A 138 -2.51 -5.55 -15.58
CA ARG A 138 -3.87 -5.96 -15.95
C ARG A 138 -4.90 -4.98 -15.41
N ALA A 139 -4.80 -4.59 -14.14
CA ALA A 139 -5.70 -3.63 -13.52
C ALA A 139 -5.55 -2.23 -14.14
N CYS A 140 -4.32 -1.75 -14.34
CA CYS A 140 -4.05 -0.39 -14.83
C CYS A 140 -4.73 -0.04 -16.15
N LYS A 141 -5.04 -1.03 -17.00
CA LYS A 141 -5.74 -0.82 -18.28
C LYS A 141 -7.12 -0.17 -18.12
N TYR A 142 -7.72 -0.27 -16.96
CA TYR A 142 -9.05 0.27 -16.68
C TYR A 142 -9.01 1.67 -16.07
N PHE A 143 -7.84 2.15 -15.62
CA PHE A 143 -7.72 3.44 -14.94
C PHE A 143 -7.41 4.58 -15.90
N ASP A 144 -8.04 5.74 -15.68
CA ASP A 144 -7.80 6.97 -16.47
C ASP A 144 -6.50 7.66 -16.06
N SER A 145 -6.08 7.46 -14.80
CA SER A 145 -4.83 7.99 -14.26
C SER A 145 -4.32 7.11 -13.13
N TYR A 146 -2.99 7.02 -12.99
CA TYR A 146 -2.37 6.44 -11.80
C TYR A 146 -1.22 7.32 -11.30
N ILE A 147 -0.96 7.26 -10.00
CA ILE A 147 0.11 7.98 -9.32
C ILE A 147 0.90 6.99 -8.46
N LEU A 148 2.21 6.99 -8.64
CA LEU A 148 3.16 6.31 -7.76
C LEU A 148 3.70 7.36 -6.77
N SER A 149 3.14 7.41 -5.57
CA SER A 149 3.54 8.35 -4.53
C SER A 149 4.69 7.79 -3.69
N GLY A 150 5.54 8.67 -3.14
CA GLY A 150 6.79 8.31 -2.47
C GLY A 150 8.01 8.26 -3.37
N THR A 151 7.85 8.52 -4.67
CA THR A 151 8.92 8.60 -5.67
C THR A 151 8.82 9.89 -6.49
N ASP A 152 9.88 10.22 -7.22
CA ASP A 152 9.92 11.33 -8.19
C ASP A 152 9.45 12.69 -7.65
N GLY A 153 9.71 12.95 -6.36
CA GLY A 153 9.32 14.19 -5.69
C GLY A 153 7.84 14.26 -5.28
N ILE A 154 7.07 13.20 -5.48
CA ILE A 154 5.69 13.08 -5.01
C ILE A 154 5.73 12.49 -3.59
N PRO A 155 5.26 13.20 -2.55
CA PRO A 155 5.19 12.64 -1.20
C PRO A 155 4.33 11.36 -1.16
N ALA A 156 4.67 10.44 -0.24
CA ALA A 156 3.85 9.25 -0.01
C ALA A 156 2.54 9.62 0.73
N LYS A 157 1.46 8.88 0.47
CA LYS A 157 0.27 8.89 1.33
C LYS A 157 0.71 8.59 2.78
N PRO A 158 0.20 9.26 3.81
CA PRO A 158 -1.01 10.07 3.87
C PRO A 158 -0.85 11.57 3.50
N ASP A 159 0.29 12.01 2.94
CA ASP A 159 0.41 13.39 2.48
C ASP A 159 -0.72 13.74 1.50
N PRO A 160 -1.33 14.92 1.59
CA PRO A 160 -2.45 15.31 0.71
C PRO A 160 -2.04 15.53 -0.76
N ALA A 161 -0.76 15.68 -1.07
CA ALA A 161 -0.28 16.01 -2.41
C ALA A 161 -0.69 14.99 -3.49
N PRO A 162 -0.49 13.67 -3.33
CA PRO A 162 -0.90 12.70 -4.35
C PRO A 162 -2.41 12.67 -4.58
N PHE A 163 -3.21 12.91 -3.55
CA PHE A 163 -4.68 12.99 -3.69
C PHE A 163 -5.07 14.22 -4.52
N LYS A 164 -4.55 15.40 -4.19
CA LYS A 164 -4.79 16.63 -4.95
C LYS A 164 -4.30 16.53 -6.40
N MET A 165 -3.16 15.88 -6.62
CA MET A 165 -2.67 15.62 -7.98
C MET A 165 -3.64 14.72 -8.75
N MET A 166 -4.19 13.69 -8.13
CA MET A 166 -5.18 12.80 -8.75
C MET A 166 -6.46 13.53 -9.12
N LEU A 167 -6.98 14.42 -8.25
CA LEU A 167 -8.13 15.27 -8.58
C LEU A 167 -7.88 16.08 -9.86
N LYS A 168 -6.71 16.70 -9.96
CA LYS A 168 -6.30 17.47 -11.15
C LYS A 168 -6.23 16.59 -12.39
N ASN A 169 -5.61 15.41 -12.29
CA ASN A 169 -5.47 14.49 -13.42
C ASN A 169 -6.82 14.01 -13.94
N LEU A 170 -7.77 13.76 -13.05
CA LEU A 170 -9.13 13.32 -13.40
C LEU A 170 -10.05 14.48 -13.77
N GLY A 171 -9.67 15.74 -13.48
CA GLY A 171 -10.49 16.94 -13.74
C GLY A 171 -11.78 16.93 -12.90
N VAL A 172 -11.66 16.61 -11.61
CA VAL A 172 -12.75 16.56 -10.62
C VAL A 172 -12.40 17.35 -9.36
N THR A 173 -13.40 17.71 -8.59
CA THR A 173 -13.25 18.33 -7.26
C THR A 173 -13.36 17.28 -6.16
N GLU A 174 -12.98 17.64 -4.92
CA GLU A 174 -12.95 16.73 -3.77
C GLU A 174 -14.33 16.17 -3.40
N ASP A 175 -15.41 16.91 -3.66
CA ASP A 175 -16.80 16.50 -3.43
C ASP A 175 -17.36 15.59 -4.54
N GLU A 176 -16.66 15.48 -5.67
CA GLU A 176 -17.02 14.66 -6.83
C GLU A 176 -16.31 13.31 -6.87
N VAL A 177 -15.50 12.99 -5.86
CA VAL A 177 -14.69 11.78 -5.84
C VAL A 177 -14.89 11.00 -4.54
N ILE A 178 -14.74 9.68 -4.62
CA ILE A 178 -14.63 8.77 -3.48
C ILE A 178 -13.32 8.05 -3.56
N TYR A 179 -12.60 7.99 -2.44
CA TYR A 179 -11.39 7.20 -2.30
C TYR A 179 -11.69 5.88 -1.60
N VAL A 180 -11.14 4.79 -2.11
CA VAL A 180 -11.29 3.43 -1.56
C VAL A 180 -9.91 2.88 -1.24
N GLY A 181 -9.68 2.50 0.00
CA GLY A 181 -8.40 1.93 0.43
C GLY A 181 -8.54 1.07 1.67
N ASP A 182 -7.49 0.32 1.99
CA ASP A 182 -7.48 -0.65 3.10
C ASP A 182 -6.70 -0.16 4.32
N ASP A 183 -5.69 0.69 4.15
CA ASP A 183 -4.91 1.22 5.26
C ASP A 183 -5.58 2.47 5.84
N TYR A 184 -6.06 2.35 7.09
CA TYR A 184 -6.80 3.44 7.73
C TYR A 184 -6.02 4.74 7.79
N ARG A 185 -4.75 4.68 8.20
CA ARG A 185 -3.91 5.87 8.37
C ARG A 185 -3.44 6.41 7.02
N VAL A 186 -3.01 5.53 6.11
CA VAL A 186 -2.40 5.93 4.84
C VAL A 186 -3.44 6.39 3.84
N ASP A 187 -4.53 5.62 3.74
CA ASP A 187 -5.58 5.84 2.73
C ASP A 187 -6.71 6.70 3.28
N ILE A 188 -7.30 6.28 4.40
CA ILE A 188 -8.54 6.89 4.89
C ILE A 188 -8.27 8.25 5.53
N GLU A 189 -7.33 8.34 6.48
CA GLU A 189 -6.95 9.63 7.07
C GLU A 189 -6.31 10.54 6.02
N GLY A 190 -5.50 9.98 5.09
CA GLY A 190 -4.85 10.75 4.02
C GLY A 190 -5.86 11.38 3.05
N ALA A 191 -6.80 10.60 2.52
CA ALA A 191 -7.84 11.11 1.63
C ALA A 191 -8.81 12.06 2.35
N HIS A 192 -9.22 11.72 3.59
CA HIS A 192 -10.04 12.61 4.41
C HIS A 192 -9.34 13.96 4.67
N GLY A 193 -8.03 13.94 4.98
CA GLY A 193 -7.22 15.16 5.13
C GLY A 193 -7.11 15.99 3.85
N ALA A 194 -7.31 15.40 2.68
CA ALA A 194 -7.41 16.09 1.41
C ALA A 194 -8.86 16.56 1.06
N GLY A 195 -9.83 16.36 1.97
CA GLY A 195 -11.22 16.73 1.79
C GLY A 195 -12.06 15.73 0.98
N ILE A 196 -11.52 14.55 0.71
CA ILE A 196 -12.14 13.53 -0.12
C ILE A 196 -12.97 12.56 0.73
N LYS A 197 -14.17 12.20 0.26
CA LYS A 197 -14.98 11.13 0.86
C LYS A 197 -14.28 9.79 0.72
N CYS A 198 -14.31 8.98 1.79
CA CYS A 198 -13.62 7.71 1.83
C CYS A 198 -14.55 6.54 2.06
N VAL A 199 -14.16 5.38 1.56
CA VAL A 199 -14.72 4.07 1.90
C VAL A 199 -13.56 3.19 2.36
N TRP A 200 -13.67 2.63 3.54
CA TRP A 200 -12.66 1.77 4.11
C TRP A 200 -12.93 0.30 3.78
N LEU A 201 -12.05 -0.28 2.98
CA LEU A 201 -12.13 -1.70 2.65
C LEU A 201 -11.40 -2.53 3.71
N LYS A 202 -12.14 -3.34 4.45
CA LYS A 202 -11.62 -4.39 5.34
C LYS A 202 -11.87 -5.75 4.70
N HIS A 203 -11.21 -5.99 3.55
CA HIS A 203 -11.50 -7.16 2.72
C HIS A 203 -11.53 -8.46 3.54
N TYR A 204 -12.56 -9.28 3.36
CA TYR A 204 -12.84 -10.45 4.18
C TYR A 204 -11.70 -11.50 4.20
N SER A 205 -10.88 -11.56 3.16
CA SER A 205 -9.72 -12.46 3.08
C SER A 205 -8.48 -11.93 3.80
N VAL A 206 -8.43 -10.62 4.10
CA VAL A 206 -7.27 -9.99 4.74
C VAL A 206 -7.35 -10.12 6.25
N LYS A 207 -6.42 -10.89 6.83
CA LYS A 207 -6.35 -11.13 8.28
C LYS A 207 -5.33 -10.18 8.93
N ARG A 208 -5.82 -9.14 9.57
CA ARG A 208 -5.01 -8.23 10.39
C ARG A 208 -5.85 -7.61 11.51
N ASN A 209 -5.19 -7.02 12.50
CA ASN A 209 -5.87 -6.20 13.51
C ASN A 209 -6.22 -4.85 12.88
N TRP A 210 -7.49 -4.62 12.64
CA TRP A 210 -8.00 -3.37 12.12
C TRP A 210 -8.03 -2.32 13.24
N PRO A 211 -7.57 -1.07 13.01
CA PRO A 211 -7.73 0.00 13.99
C PRO A 211 -9.20 0.41 14.14
N GLU A 212 -9.48 1.28 15.10
CA GLU A 212 -10.80 1.87 15.28
C GLU A 212 -11.13 2.84 14.14
N ASN A 213 -12.39 2.84 13.68
CA ASN A 213 -12.89 3.79 12.69
C ASN A 213 -13.30 5.11 13.36
N THR A 214 -12.31 5.93 13.70
CA THR A 214 -12.53 7.20 14.41
C THR A 214 -13.19 8.29 13.56
N LEU A 215 -13.12 8.18 12.24
CA LEU A 215 -13.75 9.12 11.29
C LEU A 215 -15.19 8.74 10.92
N GLY A 216 -15.64 7.54 11.31
CA GLY A 216 -16.99 7.06 10.99
C GLY A 216 -17.26 6.91 9.50
N VAL A 217 -16.23 6.62 8.70
CA VAL A 217 -16.39 6.41 7.25
C VAL A 217 -17.10 5.08 6.97
N PRO A 218 -17.81 4.94 5.85
CA PRO A 218 -18.39 3.66 5.43
C PRO A 218 -17.32 2.56 5.36
N GLU A 219 -17.66 1.38 5.90
CA GLU A 219 -16.82 0.19 5.86
C GLU A 219 -17.43 -0.85 4.93
N ILE A 220 -16.62 -1.47 4.12
CA ILE A 220 -16.98 -2.62 3.29
C ILE A 220 -16.01 -3.76 3.51
N THR A 221 -16.46 -4.98 3.27
CA THR A 221 -15.62 -6.19 3.35
C THR A 221 -15.45 -6.89 2.02
N ASP A 222 -16.12 -6.39 0.98
CA ASP A 222 -16.09 -6.88 -0.39
C ASP A 222 -16.29 -5.69 -1.34
N LEU A 223 -15.54 -5.62 -2.42
CA LEU A 223 -15.62 -4.53 -3.39
C LEU A 223 -17.00 -4.40 -4.05
N LYS A 224 -17.75 -5.49 -4.18
CA LYS A 224 -19.12 -5.48 -4.72
C LYS A 224 -20.08 -4.60 -3.90
N GLN A 225 -19.83 -4.46 -2.60
CA GLN A 225 -20.61 -3.62 -1.71
C GLN A 225 -20.52 -2.10 -2.05
N LEU A 226 -19.53 -1.69 -2.86
CA LEU A 226 -19.44 -0.31 -3.35
C LEU A 226 -20.73 0.11 -4.07
N ALA A 227 -21.33 -0.78 -4.87
CA ALA A 227 -22.57 -0.49 -5.61
C ALA A 227 -23.79 -0.27 -4.70
N GLU A 228 -23.73 -0.72 -3.45
CA GLU A 228 -24.84 -0.63 -2.49
C GLU A 228 -24.79 0.67 -1.67
N LEU A 229 -23.67 1.38 -1.66
CA LEU A 229 -23.48 2.58 -0.87
C LEU A 229 -24.30 3.74 -1.39
N ASP A 230 -25.01 4.43 -0.49
CA ASP A 230 -25.77 5.64 -0.81
C ASP A 230 -24.90 6.78 -1.36
N LEU A 231 -23.60 6.74 -1.08
CA LEU A 231 -22.61 7.68 -1.61
C LEU A 231 -22.51 7.65 -3.15
N LEU A 232 -22.88 6.53 -3.79
CA LEU A 232 -22.82 6.32 -5.25
C LEU A 232 -24.19 6.44 -5.93
N LYS A 233 -25.24 6.64 -5.16
CA LYS A 233 -26.61 6.90 -5.67
C LYS A 233 -26.83 8.38 -5.86
#